data_683b416db37d10d4980bcabe19f1ba9c
#
_entry.id   683b416db37d10d4980bcabe19f1ba9c
#
_cell.length_a   1.000
_cell.length_b   1.000
_cell.length_c   1.000
_cell.angle_alpha   90.00
_cell.angle_beta   90.00
_cell.angle_gamma   90.00
#
_symmetry.space_group_name_H-M   'P 1'
#
loop_
_entity.id
_entity.type
_entity.pdbx_description
1 polymer ?
#
loop_
_entity_poly.entity_id
_entity_poly.type
_entity_poly.pdbx_seq_one_letter_code
_entity_poly.pdbx_strand_id
1 'polypeptide(L)'
;MENKVLNLDKSSWVLTKLGDLAKDISKRVDNPGESEYDRFVGLGNFVSGDIKIKTWETTENLASSAKAFQAGDILFARRNAYLRRASLVDFDGCCSGDAFVLRENHDKVVPGFLAFLMNSNALWDYANSNAAGTMSKRVKWPDLAEYEFLLPPKDQQARLAELLWNMDDVIESEKELSEKFQVILFSSLKEIFHKNTDTVKLIDLCLDKPKYGANSPAIEYDQETRYLRITDIGELGELNLEKVSAEKHEDKYLLKYGDFLLARSADPGRAYYYKEIDGRCTHAGYLIKFSLDMTKVLPEYLYYFTQTKGFKNWITQTTRTGTLSNINSQEFSRLLIPITSVEKQIEIVEEITGLYSQLRTIKSKLNSSLSLQKSLINQVF
;
A
#
# COMPACT_ATOMS: atom_id res chain seq x y z
N MET A 1 21.15 -3.24 -4.77
CA MET A 1 21.55 -1.85 -5.07
C MET A 1 22.37 -1.36 -3.91
N GLU A 2 23.63 -1.00 -4.14
CA GLU A 2 24.45 -0.37 -3.11
C GLU A 2 23.75 0.91 -2.66
N ASN A 3 23.55 1.03 -1.35
CA ASN A 3 23.09 2.27 -0.71
C ASN A 3 24.13 3.36 -1.04
N LYS A 4 23.87 4.19 -2.05
CA LYS A 4 24.63 5.42 -2.25
C LYS A 4 24.30 6.33 -1.06
N VAL A 5 25.13 6.24 -0.03
CA VAL A 5 25.11 7.16 1.10
C VAL A 5 25.49 8.53 0.55
N LEU A 6 24.62 9.52 0.68
CA LEU A 6 25.00 10.91 0.45
C LEU A 6 26.11 11.25 1.46
N ASN A 7 27.27 11.64 0.96
CA ASN A 7 28.36 12.06 1.83
C ASN A 7 28.07 13.49 2.33
N LEU A 8 27.21 13.59 3.37
CA LEU A 8 26.84 14.87 3.99
C LEU A 8 27.96 15.25 4.99
N ASP A 9 28.67 16.33 4.72
CA ASP A 9 29.55 16.93 5.72
C ASP A 9 28.71 17.65 6.78
N LYS A 10 28.61 17.04 7.95
CA LYS A 10 27.85 17.55 9.11
C LYS A 10 28.76 18.35 10.08
N SER A 11 30.00 18.66 9.74
CA SER A 11 30.95 19.33 10.64
C SER A 11 30.52 20.75 11.05
N SER A 12 29.74 21.43 10.19
CA SER A 12 29.16 22.75 10.46
C SER A 12 27.75 22.74 11.04
N TRP A 13 27.18 21.54 11.28
CA TRP A 13 25.82 21.43 11.80
C TRP A 13 25.80 21.63 13.30
N VAL A 14 24.73 22.27 13.80
CA VAL A 14 24.60 22.65 15.21
C VAL A 14 23.52 21.81 15.89
N LEU A 15 23.86 21.21 17.03
CA LEU A 15 22.87 20.49 17.86
C LEU A 15 21.80 21.48 18.32
N THR A 16 20.53 21.23 17.97
CA THR A 16 19.44 22.16 18.17
C THR A 16 18.18 21.39 18.62
N LYS A 17 17.41 21.98 19.54
CA LYS A 17 16.14 21.42 19.99
C LYS A 17 15.01 21.77 19.04
N LEU A 18 14.06 20.85 18.86
CA LEU A 18 12.86 21.10 18.04
C LEU A 18 12.07 22.30 18.55
N GLY A 19 11.95 22.48 19.86
CA GLY A 19 11.25 23.61 20.48
C GLY A 19 11.85 24.98 20.20
N ASP A 20 13.13 25.04 19.77
CA ASP A 20 13.77 26.29 19.33
C ASP A 20 13.36 26.69 17.90
N LEU A 21 12.87 25.72 17.12
CA LEU A 21 12.58 25.84 15.69
C LEU A 21 11.10 25.89 15.36
N ALA A 22 10.25 25.37 16.25
CA ALA A 22 8.79 25.36 16.07
C ALA A 22 8.06 25.59 17.40
N LYS A 23 6.79 26.00 17.29
CA LYS A 23 5.88 26.15 18.44
C LYS A 23 4.56 25.46 18.16
N ASP A 24 3.95 24.82 19.18
CA ASP A 24 2.57 24.36 19.11
C ASP A 24 1.60 25.55 19.25
N ILE A 25 0.90 25.86 18.14
CA ILE A 25 -0.07 26.95 18.06
C ILE A 25 -1.46 26.40 18.38
N SER A 26 -1.79 26.33 19.67
CA SER A 26 -3.08 25.78 20.13
C SER A 26 -4.20 26.85 20.11
N LYS A 27 -4.65 27.28 18.94
CA LYS A 27 -5.86 28.13 18.81
C LYS A 27 -7.09 27.24 18.76
N ARG A 28 -7.91 27.25 19.82
CA ARG A 28 -9.13 26.45 19.90
C ARG A 28 -10.25 27.06 19.04
N VAL A 29 -11.01 26.20 18.37
CA VAL A 29 -12.27 26.48 17.66
C VAL A 29 -13.37 25.68 18.36
N ASP A 30 -14.26 26.37 19.09
CA ASP A 30 -15.28 25.69 19.91
C ASP A 30 -16.37 25.05 19.08
N ASN A 31 -16.81 25.70 18.01
CA ASN A 31 -17.85 25.23 17.09
C ASN A 31 -17.37 25.31 15.63
N PRO A 32 -16.63 24.30 15.15
CA PRO A 32 -16.08 24.35 13.79
C PRO A 32 -17.13 24.50 12.69
N GLY A 33 -18.33 23.92 12.87
CA GLY A 33 -19.43 24.01 11.90
C GLY A 33 -20.01 25.41 11.72
N GLU A 34 -19.77 26.33 12.68
CA GLU A 34 -20.18 27.75 12.64
C GLU A 34 -18.99 28.70 12.47
N SER A 35 -17.78 28.15 12.26
CA SER A 35 -16.56 28.93 12.13
C SER A 35 -16.28 29.34 10.68
N GLU A 36 -15.23 30.13 10.48
CA GLU A 36 -14.72 30.55 9.16
C GLU A 36 -14.04 29.39 8.38
N TYR A 37 -13.81 28.24 9.03
CA TYR A 37 -13.09 27.11 8.44
C TYR A 37 -14.08 26.11 7.83
N ASP A 38 -13.84 25.71 6.58
CA ASP A 38 -14.61 24.72 5.82
C ASP A 38 -13.95 23.32 5.78
N ARG A 39 -12.67 23.22 6.20
CA ARG A 39 -11.87 21.99 6.13
C ARG A 39 -11.46 21.50 7.51
N PHE A 40 -11.70 20.21 7.75
CA PHE A 40 -11.31 19.54 8.98
C PHE A 40 -10.35 18.38 8.70
N VAL A 41 -9.20 18.39 9.36
CA VAL A 41 -8.23 17.28 9.31
C VAL A 41 -8.35 16.43 10.56
N GLY A 42 -9.06 15.30 10.43
CA GLY A 42 -9.13 14.24 11.44
C GLY A 42 -7.90 13.35 11.43
N LEU A 43 -7.75 12.47 12.44
CA LEU A 43 -6.63 11.54 12.49
C LEU A 43 -6.66 10.50 11.34
N GLY A 44 -7.82 10.29 10.71
CA GLY A 44 -7.98 9.41 9.55
C GLY A 44 -7.43 9.99 8.23
N ASN A 45 -7.24 11.32 8.17
CA ASN A 45 -6.74 11.99 6.97
C ASN A 45 -5.22 11.96 6.84
N PHE A 46 -4.51 11.51 7.87
CA PHE A 46 -3.06 11.33 7.81
C PHE A 46 -2.72 9.97 7.19
N VAL A 47 -1.83 9.98 6.23
CA VAL A 47 -1.16 8.78 5.71
C VAL A 47 0.26 8.75 6.23
N SER A 48 0.69 7.64 6.84
CA SER A 48 2.05 7.50 7.37
C SER A 48 3.08 7.64 6.25
N GLY A 49 4.01 8.57 6.41
CA GLY A 49 5.07 8.87 5.44
C GLY A 49 4.69 9.90 4.36
N ASP A 50 3.43 10.33 4.26
CA ASP A 50 3.07 11.44 3.39
C ASP A 50 3.52 12.78 4.01
N ILE A 51 4.26 13.56 3.24
CA ILE A 51 4.81 14.85 3.71
C ILE A 51 3.74 15.92 3.77
N LYS A 52 2.68 15.83 2.93
CA LYS A 52 1.54 16.76 2.88
C LYS A 52 0.22 16.08 3.22
N ILE A 53 -0.71 16.80 3.85
CA ILE A 53 -2.11 16.38 3.97
C ILE A 53 -2.79 16.53 2.60
N LYS A 54 -3.50 15.48 2.18
CA LYS A 54 -4.16 15.42 0.85
C LYS A 54 -5.67 15.31 0.93
N THR A 55 -6.20 14.89 2.08
CA THR A 55 -7.63 14.69 2.27
C THR A 55 -8.09 15.38 3.54
N TRP A 56 -9.32 15.84 3.54
CA TRP A 56 -9.99 16.47 4.68
C TRP A 56 -11.48 16.17 4.64
N GLU A 57 -12.15 16.43 5.74
CA GLU A 57 -13.60 16.37 5.88
C GLU A 57 -14.16 17.80 5.92
N THR A 58 -15.47 17.95 5.72
CA THR A 58 -16.12 19.24 5.92
C THR A 58 -16.33 19.52 7.42
N THR A 59 -16.33 20.78 7.83
CA THR A 59 -16.64 21.16 9.21
C THR A 59 -18.15 21.21 9.48
N GLU A 60 -18.99 21.18 8.46
CA GLU A 60 -20.43 21.49 8.49
C GLU A 60 -21.22 20.78 9.62
N ASN A 61 -20.88 19.53 9.92
CA ASN A 61 -21.56 18.75 10.96
C ASN A 61 -20.63 18.42 12.16
N LEU A 62 -19.52 19.16 12.31
CA LEU A 62 -18.55 18.90 13.36
C LEU A 62 -18.97 19.62 14.67
N ALA A 63 -19.56 18.88 15.59
CA ALA A 63 -20.01 19.40 16.89
C ALA A 63 -18.91 19.47 17.96
N SER A 64 -17.79 18.75 17.77
CA SER A 64 -16.68 18.74 18.73
C SER A 64 -15.70 19.86 18.46
N SER A 65 -15.14 20.46 19.54
CA SER A 65 -14.10 21.49 19.38
C SER A 65 -12.85 20.95 18.65
N ALA A 66 -12.22 21.84 17.89
CA ALA A 66 -11.05 21.58 17.07
C ALA A 66 -9.92 22.59 17.36
N LYS A 67 -8.79 22.47 16.67
CA LYS A 67 -7.68 23.43 16.68
C LYS A 67 -7.52 24.04 15.29
N ALA A 68 -7.44 25.37 15.21
CA ALA A 68 -7.17 26.07 13.96
C ALA A 68 -5.71 25.88 13.52
N PHE A 69 -5.50 25.79 12.22
CA PHE A 69 -4.20 25.83 11.57
C PHE A 69 -4.26 26.72 10.32
N GLN A 70 -3.11 27.12 9.83
CA GLN A 70 -2.97 27.85 8.56
C GLN A 70 -2.01 27.15 7.61
N ALA A 71 -2.05 27.50 6.33
CA ALA A 71 -1.11 27.03 5.33
C ALA A 71 0.34 27.23 5.80
N GLY A 72 1.18 26.19 5.66
CA GLY A 72 2.56 26.15 6.13
C GLY A 72 2.73 25.58 7.54
N ASP A 73 1.65 25.36 8.32
CA ASP A 73 1.75 24.66 9.60
C ASP A 73 1.97 23.14 9.36
N ILE A 74 2.62 22.47 10.32
CA ILE A 74 2.78 21.01 10.35
C ILE A 74 1.84 20.43 11.38
N LEU A 75 0.98 19.53 10.97
CA LEU A 75 0.11 18.78 11.88
C LEU A 75 0.80 17.51 12.32
N PHE A 76 0.94 17.31 13.63
CA PHE A 76 1.55 16.11 14.24
C PHE A 76 0.52 15.36 15.07
N ALA A 77 0.12 14.16 14.65
CA ALA A 77 -0.83 13.32 15.36
C ALA A 77 -0.18 12.74 16.62
N ARG A 78 -0.48 13.35 17.78
CA ARG A 78 0.14 13.00 19.08
C ARG A 78 -0.36 11.68 19.68
N ARG A 79 -1.52 11.20 19.24
CA ARG A 79 -2.13 9.94 19.69
C ARG A 79 -1.66 8.78 18.86
N ASN A 80 -1.24 7.68 19.53
CA ASN A 80 -0.72 6.48 18.88
C ASN A 80 0.47 6.78 17.97
N ALA A 81 1.53 7.36 18.56
CA ALA A 81 2.73 7.82 17.83
C ALA A 81 3.39 6.73 16.97
N TYR A 82 3.18 5.45 17.31
CA TYR A 82 3.66 4.33 16.49
C TYR A 82 3.11 4.30 15.06
N LEU A 83 2.00 5.02 14.80
CA LEU A 83 1.44 5.17 13.45
C LEU A 83 2.19 6.22 12.60
N ARG A 84 3.13 6.98 13.19
CA ARG A 84 4.04 7.90 12.49
C ARG A 84 3.32 8.86 11.54
N ARG A 85 2.39 9.67 12.06
CA ARG A 85 1.50 10.54 11.28
C ARG A 85 1.81 12.01 11.56
N ALA A 86 2.55 12.64 10.66
CA ALA A 86 2.81 14.08 10.69
C ALA A 86 2.98 14.58 9.26
N SER A 87 2.30 15.69 8.92
CA SER A 87 2.28 16.22 7.56
C SER A 87 2.09 17.74 7.58
N LEU A 88 2.66 18.41 6.59
CA LEU A 88 2.44 19.83 6.31
C LEU A 88 1.07 20.04 5.67
N VAL A 89 0.44 21.17 5.95
CA VAL A 89 -0.78 21.64 5.29
C VAL A 89 -0.48 22.85 4.41
N ASP A 90 -1.08 22.91 3.23
CA ASP A 90 -0.97 24.01 2.26
C ASP A 90 -2.26 24.84 2.14
N PHE A 91 -3.17 24.65 3.08
CA PHE A 91 -4.45 25.35 3.20
C PHE A 91 -4.76 25.68 4.65
N ASP A 92 -5.71 26.59 4.86
CA ASP A 92 -6.23 26.94 6.19
C ASP A 92 -7.37 25.99 6.59
N GLY A 93 -7.51 25.74 7.90
CA GLY A 93 -8.55 24.84 8.39
C GLY A 93 -8.50 24.60 9.88
N CYS A 94 -9.18 23.55 10.31
CA CYS A 94 -9.07 23.07 11.69
C CYS A 94 -8.78 21.56 11.74
N CYS A 95 -8.19 21.09 12.84
CA CYS A 95 -7.79 19.70 13.00
C CYS A 95 -8.25 19.14 14.35
N SER A 96 -8.13 17.82 14.48
CA SER A 96 -8.39 17.09 15.72
C SER A 96 -7.61 17.67 16.91
N GLY A 97 -8.22 17.74 18.09
CA GLY A 97 -7.54 18.06 19.35
C GLY A 97 -6.38 17.11 19.69
N ASP A 98 -6.35 15.91 19.11
CA ASP A 98 -5.27 14.93 19.22
C ASP A 98 -4.13 15.16 18.19
N ALA A 99 -4.08 16.33 17.53
CA ALA A 99 -2.92 16.80 16.76
C ALA A 99 -2.29 18.03 17.42
N PHE A 100 -0.96 18.18 17.30
CA PHE A 100 -0.29 19.46 17.47
C PHE A 100 -0.37 20.25 16.17
N VAL A 101 -0.42 21.56 16.28
CA VAL A 101 -0.29 22.48 15.15
C VAL A 101 1.07 23.17 15.31
N LEU A 102 2.08 22.68 14.61
CA LEU A 102 3.45 23.14 14.75
C LEU A 102 3.75 24.19 13.68
N ARG A 103 4.08 25.40 14.16
CA ARG A 103 4.48 26.52 13.29
C ARG A 103 5.97 26.71 13.36
N GLU A 104 6.61 26.70 12.20
CA GLU A 104 8.06 26.91 12.05
C GLU A 104 8.47 28.35 12.37
N ASN A 105 9.65 28.51 13.00
CA ASN A 105 10.32 29.79 13.15
C ASN A 105 11.24 30.03 11.93
N HIS A 106 10.74 30.76 10.94
CA HIS A 106 11.47 31.00 9.69
C HIS A 106 12.72 31.89 9.85
N ASP A 107 12.94 32.52 11.02
CA ASP A 107 14.24 33.17 11.31
C ASP A 107 15.36 32.14 11.49
N LYS A 108 15.02 30.92 11.93
CA LYS A 108 15.98 29.84 12.24
C LYS A 108 15.95 28.70 11.23
N VAL A 109 14.81 28.39 10.64
CA VAL A 109 14.61 27.25 9.74
C VAL A 109 14.01 27.69 8.42
N VAL A 110 14.40 27.03 7.34
CA VAL A 110 13.81 27.25 6.00
C VAL A 110 12.38 26.70 5.97
N PRO A 111 11.40 27.43 5.38
CA PRO A 111 10.01 27.00 5.32
C PRO A 111 9.86 25.57 4.76
N GLY A 112 9.10 24.73 5.49
CA GLY A 112 8.82 23.36 5.11
C GLY A 112 9.96 22.35 5.32
N PHE A 113 11.11 22.78 5.88
CA PHE A 113 12.22 21.87 6.16
C PHE A 113 11.90 20.87 7.27
N LEU A 114 11.18 21.33 8.32
CA LEU A 114 10.82 20.46 9.44
C LEU A 114 9.76 19.42 9.07
N ALA A 115 9.01 19.59 7.98
CA ALA A 115 8.09 18.57 7.51
C ALA A 115 8.79 17.23 7.24
N PHE A 116 10.03 17.27 6.76
CA PHE A 116 10.85 16.08 6.55
C PHE A 116 11.43 15.53 7.85
N LEU A 117 11.87 16.38 8.78
CA LEU A 117 12.27 15.95 10.13
C LEU A 117 11.13 15.16 10.80
N MET A 118 9.88 15.63 10.69
CA MET A 118 8.69 14.96 11.24
C MET A 118 8.43 13.59 10.63
N ASN A 119 9.13 13.22 9.56
CA ASN A 119 9.04 11.91 8.92
C ASN A 119 10.30 11.04 9.12
N SER A 120 11.29 11.52 9.93
CA SER A 120 12.50 10.75 10.25
C SER A 120 12.23 9.64 11.27
N ASN A 121 12.96 8.54 11.15
CA ASN A 121 12.86 7.43 12.11
C ASN A 121 13.28 7.86 13.51
N ALA A 122 14.37 8.62 13.64
CA ALA A 122 14.91 9.04 14.92
C ALA A 122 13.91 9.88 15.74
N LEU A 123 13.20 10.82 15.09
CA LEU A 123 12.15 11.60 15.78
C LEU A 123 10.99 10.70 16.24
N TRP A 124 10.54 9.75 15.40
CA TRP A 124 9.44 8.86 15.79
C TRP A 124 9.82 7.88 16.88
N ASP A 125 11.05 7.38 16.90
CA ASP A 125 11.56 6.52 17.96
C ASP A 125 11.63 7.28 19.30
N TYR A 126 12.09 8.55 19.26
CA TYR A 126 12.03 9.46 20.41
C TYR A 126 10.60 9.74 20.88
N ALA A 127 9.69 10.08 19.94
CA ALA A 127 8.29 10.36 20.24
C ALA A 127 7.58 9.15 20.85
N ASN A 128 7.83 7.94 20.35
CA ASN A 128 7.26 6.71 20.89
C ASN A 128 7.78 6.40 22.31
N SER A 129 9.07 6.62 22.56
CA SER A 129 9.68 6.40 23.88
C SER A 129 9.14 7.35 24.95
N ASN A 130 8.76 8.59 24.56
CA ASN A 130 8.21 9.61 25.45
C ASN A 130 6.67 9.64 25.48
N ALA A 131 6.00 8.74 24.76
CA ALA A 131 4.54 8.68 24.76
C ALA A 131 3.99 8.03 26.03
N ALA A 132 3.09 8.73 26.73
CA ALA A 132 2.49 8.28 28.00
C ALA A 132 1.01 7.90 27.85
N GLY A 133 0.54 6.98 28.68
CA GLY A 133 -0.84 6.47 28.72
C GLY A 133 -0.91 4.95 28.61
N THR A 134 -2.01 4.33 29.07
CA THR A 134 -2.18 2.88 29.13
C THR A 134 -2.78 2.30 27.84
N MET A 135 -3.97 2.76 27.44
CA MET A 135 -4.69 2.22 26.26
C MET A 135 -4.41 3.01 24.97
N SER A 136 -4.09 4.30 25.08
CA SER A 136 -3.93 5.20 23.94
C SER A 136 -2.84 6.21 24.26
N LYS A 137 -1.60 5.78 24.07
CA LYS A 137 -0.42 6.60 24.37
C LYS A 137 -0.45 7.91 23.58
N ARG A 138 -0.11 9.01 24.24
CA ARG A 138 -0.01 10.35 23.65
C ARG A 138 1.34 10.96 23.94
N VAL A 139 1.91 11.59 22.95
CA VAL A 139 3.07 12.47 23.10
C VAL A 139 2.61 13.80 23.67
N LYS A 140 3.42 14.42 24.50
CA LYS A 140 3.21 15.81 24.97
C LYS A 140 4.17 16.73 24.24
N TRP A 141 3.70 17.95 23.95
CA TRP A 141 4.54 18.93 23.25
C TRP A 141 5.83 19.28 24.03
N PRO A 142 5.81 19.54 25.35
CA PRO A 142 7.04 19.81 26.08
C PRO A 142 8.09 18.69 25.94
N ASP A 143 7.66 17.44 25.91
CA ASP A 143 8.57 16.30 25.74
C ASP A 143 9.11 16.23 24.31
N LEU A 144 8.26 16.45 23.31
CA LEU A 144 8.66 16.45 21.88
C LEU A 144 9.57 17.64 21.55
N ALA A 145 9.36 18.79 22.17
CA ALA A 145 10.16 20.02 21.98
C ALA A 145 11.62 19.85 22.41
N GLU A 146 11.89 18.94 23.35
CA GLU A 146 13.26 18.61 23.82
C GLU A 146 14.03 17.69 22.85
N TYR A 147 13.40 17.21 21.77
CA TYR A 147 14.09 16.40 20.77
C TYR A 147 15.24 17.19 20.14
N GLU A 148 16.44 16.64 20.23
CA GLU A 148 17.67 17.24 19.71
C GLU A 148 18.14 16.56 18.43
N PHE A 149 18.54 17.35 17.46
CA PHE A 149 19.14 16.89 16.20
C PHE A 149 20.16 17.88 15.68
N LEU A 150 20.99 17.45 14.73
CA LEU A 150 21.94 18.32 14.06
C LEU A 150 21.25 19.14 12.98
N LEU A 151 21.17 20.46 13.16
CA LEU A 151 20.58 21.40 12.20
C LEU A 151 21.65 21.95 11.25
N PRO A 152 21.48 21.79 9.93
CA PRO A 152 22.39 22.38 8.93
C PRO A 152 22.34 23.92 8.94
N PRO A 153 23.37 24.63 8.45
CA PRO A 153 23.30 26.04 8.11
C PRO A 153 22.18 26.32 7.09
N LYS A 154 21.60 27.54 7.11
CA LYS A 154 20.40 27.88 6.32
C LYS A 154 20.56 27.65 4.79
N ASP A 155 21.73 27.88 4.24
CA ASP A 155 22.01 27.60 2.83
C ASP A 155 21.97 26.11 2.50
N GLN A 156 22.45 25.27 3.42
CA GLN A 156 22.34 23.80 3.27
C GLN A 156 20.89 23.32 3.52
N GLN A 157 20.17 23.91 4.50
CA GLN A 157 18.74 23.62 4.69
C GLN A 157 17.97 23.90 3.41
N ALA A 158 18.22 25.04 2.74
CA ALA A 158 17.53 25.41 1.50
C ALA A 158 17.75 24.38 0.38
N ARG A 159 19.00 23.94 0.19
CA ARG A 159 19.33 22.93 -0.83
C ARG A 159 18.72 21.56 -0.51
N LEU A 160 18.75 21.17 0.75
CA LEU A 160 18.17 19.90 1.19
C LEU A 160 16.64 19.93 1.10
N ALA A 161 16.01 21.05 1.49
CA ALA A 161 14.57 21.24 1.34
C ALA A 161 14.16 21.17 -0.13
N GLU A 162 14.85 21.92 -1.02
CA GLU A 162 14.58 21.88 -2.46
C GLU A 162 14.69 20.45 -3.02
N LEU A 163 15.76 19.73 -2.68
CA LEU A 163 15.93 18.34 -3.11
C LEU A 163 14.79 17.44 -2.62
N LEU A 164 14.43 17.52 -1.34
CA LEU A 164 13.41 16.67 -0.72
C LEU A 164 12.01 16.99 -1.26
N TRP A 165 11.69 18.28 -1.51
CA TRP A 165 10.43 18.68 -2.13
C TRP A 165 10.34 18.25 -3.58
N ASN A 166 11.41 18.39 -4.38
CA ASN A 166 11.45 17.87 -5.75
C ASN A 166 11.23 16.35 -5.79
N MET A 167 11.78 15.61 -4.82
CA MET A 167 11.51 14.18 -4.69
C MET A 167 10.05 13.89 -4.31
N ASP A 168 9.45 14.69 -3.42
CA ASP A 168 8.04 14.57 -3.05
C ASP A 168 7.13 14.80 -4.27
N ASP A 169 7.39 15.82 -5.06
CA ASP A 169 6.65 16.12 -6.29
C ASP A 169 6.74 14.98 -7.33
N VAL A 170 7.92 14.34 -7.46
CA VAL A 170 8.10 13.16 -8.32
C VAL A 170 7.26 11.99 -7.80
N ILE A 171 7.30 11.72 -6.48
CA ILE A 171 6.52 10.66 -5.84
C ILE A 171 5.01 10.87 -6.06
N GLU A 172 4.53 12.10 -5.90
CA GLU A 172 3.12 12.41 -6.13
C GLU A 172 2.72 12.20 -7.60
N SER A 173 3.55 12.64 -8.53
CA SER A 173 3.33 12.41 -9.97
C SER A 173 3.29 10.90 -10.30
N GLU A 174 4.16 10.10 -9.70
CA GLU A 174 4.20 8.64 -9.88
C GLU A 174 2.98 7.96 -9.25
N LYS A 175 2.48 8.43 -8.09
CA LYS A 175 1.23 7.96 -7.48
C LYS A 175 0.02 8.21 -8.38
N GLU A 176 -0.15 9.47 -8.83
CA GLU A 176 -1.23 9.83 -9.76
C GLU A 176 -1.17 9.01 -11.06
N LEU A 177 0.02 8.83 -11.62
CA LEU A 177 0.18 8.03 -12.83
C LEU A 177 -0.22 6.57 -12.58
N SER A 178 0.17 6.00 -11.44
CA SER A 178 -0.22 4.64 -11.05
C SER A 178 -1.73 4.48 -10.91
N GLU A 179 -2.41 5.45 -10.30
CA GLU A 179 -3.87 5.45 -10.14
C GLU A 179 -4.59 5.57 -11.49
N LYS A 180 -4.17 6.53 -12.33
CA LYS A 180 -4.73 6.69 -13.69
C LYS A 180 -4.55 5.42 -14.52
N PHE A 181 -3.39 4.79 -14.42
CA PHE A 181 -3.11 3.56 -15.15
C PHE A 181 -3.95 2.38 -14.66
N GLN A 182 -4.19 2.28 -13.35
CA GLN A 182 -5.11 1.28 -12.79
C GLN A 182 -6.54 1.47 -13.31
N VAL A 183 -7.03 2.71 -13.39
CA VAL A 183 -8.36 3.01 -13.95
C VAL A 183 -8.45 2.57 -15.40
N ILE A 184 -7.43 2.84 -16.22
CA ILE A 184 -7.36 2.40 -17.63
C ILE A 184 -7.43 0.86 -17.69
N LEU A 185 -6.57 0.17 -16.94
CA LEU A 185 -6.52 -1.30 -16.90
C LEU A 185 -7.89 -1.91 -16.53
N PHE A 186 -8.52 -1.41 -15.46
CA PHE A 186 -9.84 -1.92 -15.04
C PHE A 186 -10.95 -1.61 -16.07
N SER A 187 -10.87 -0.48 -16.76
CA SER A 187 -11.80 -0.13 -17.82
C SER A 187 -11.65 -1.06 -19.02
N SER A 188 -10.42 -1.36 -19.44
CA SER A 188 -10.12 -2.31 -20.51
C SER A 188 -10.61 -3.71 -20.16
N LEU A 189 -10.31 -4.19 -18.95
CA LEU A 189 -10.80 -5.49 -18.47
C LEU A 189 -12.34 -5.56 -18.49
N LYS A 190 -13.01 -4.51 -18.01
CA LYS A 190 -14.47 -4.44 -18.00
C LYS A 190 -15.02 -4.52 -19.44
N GLU A 191 -14.47 -3.77 -20.36
CA GLU A 191 -14.93 -3.74 -21.76
C GLU A 191 -14.75 -5.10 -22.43
N ILE A 192 -13.58 -5.72 -22.27
CA ILE A 192 -13.23 -7.01 -22.88
C ILE A 192 -14.17 -8.12 -22.38
N PHE A 193 -14.31 -8.25 -21.05
CA PHE A 193 -15.10 -9.35 -20.49
C PHE A 193 -16.62 -9.11 -20.52
N HIS A 194 -17.08 -7.86 -20.69
CA HIS A 194 -18.50 -7.55 -20.86
C HIS A 194 -18.99 -7.81 -22.28
N LYS A 195 -18.13 -7.69 -23.30
CA LYS A 195 -18.48 -7.96 -24.70
C LYS A 195 -18.70 -9.45 -24.98
N ASN A 196 -18.09 -10.32 -24.21
CA ASN A 196 -18.22 -11.77 -24.35
C ASN A 196 -19.46 -12.24 -23.60
N THR A 197 -20.53 -12.57 -24.33
CA THR A 197 -21.83 -13.01 -23.79
C THR A 197 -21.90 -14.50 -23.52
N ASP A 198 -21.12 -15.29 -24.24
CA ASP A 198 -21.06 -16.73 -24.04
C ASP A 198 -20.29 -17.08 -22.76
N THR A 199 -20.92 -17.86 -21.90
CA THR A 199 -20.31 -18.25 -20.63
C THR A 199 -20.26 -19.76 -20.48
N VAL A 200 -19.16 -20.26 -19.88
CA VAL A 200 -18.92 -21.67 -19.61
C VAL A 200 -18.57 -21.83 -18.13
N LYS A 201 -19.00 -22.92 -17.50
CA LYS A 201 -18.61 -23.20 -16.11
C LYS A 201 -17.11 -23.51 -16.02
N LEU A 202 -16.46 -23.04 -14.97
CA LEU A 202 -15.03 -23.26 -14.77
C LEU A 202 -14.67 -24.77 -14.86
N ILE A 203 -15.52 -25.65 -14.32
CA ILE A 203 -15.22 -27.11 -14.37
C ILE A 203 -15.20 -27.64 -15.81
N ASP A 204 -15.98 -27.08 -16.73
CA ASP A 204 -16.06 -27.54 -18.12
C ASP A 204 -14.83 -27.07 -18.94
N LEU A 205 -14.02 -26.19 -18.36
CA LEU A 205 -12.73 -25.71 -18.88
C LEU A 205 -11.54 -26.47 -18.30
N CYS A 206 -11.78 -27.49 -17.46
CA CYS A 206 -10.73 -28.26 -16.79
C CYS A 206 -10.59 -29.67 -17.34
N LEU A 207 -9.38 -30.23 -17.27
CA LEU A 207 -9.07 -31.60 -17.65
C LEU A 207 -9.55 -32.62 -16.61
N ASP A 208 -9.54 -32.23 -15.33
CA ASP A 208 -9.94 -33.11 -14.23
C ASP A 208 -10.67 -32.32 -13.12
N LYS A 209 -11.10 -33.03 -12.07
CA LYS A 209 -11.73 -32.41 -10.89
C LYS A 209 -10.72 -31.56 -10.12
N PRO A 210 -11.16 -30.41 -9.55
CA PRO A 210 -10.30 -29.57 -8.75
C PRO A 210 -9.73 -30.30 -7.54
N LYS A 211 -8.50 -29.96 -7.16
CA LYS A 211 -7.75 -30.59 -6.07
C LYS A 211 -7.32 -29.57 -5.03
N TYR A 212 -7.47 -29.92 -3.77
CA TYR A 212 -6.92 -29.13 -2.67
C TYR A 212 -5.42 -29.39 -2.54
N GLY A 213 -4.67 -28.40 -2.07
CA GLY A 213 -3.24 -28.52 -1.83
C GLY A 213 -2.88 -29.28 -0.55
N ALA A 214 -1.60 -29.27 -0.23
CA ALA A 214 -1.05 -29.92 0.94
C ALA A 214 -1.50 -29.25 2.25
N ASN A 215 -1.88 -30.04 3.23
CA ASN A 215 -2.04 -29.59 4.60
C ASN A 215 -0.74 -29.87 5.38
N SER A 216 0.27 -29.05 5.12
CA SER A 216 1.62 -29.17 5.69
C SER A 216 2.06 -27.85 6.28
N PRO A 217 2.78 -27.83 7.41
CA PRO A 217 3.45 -26.63 7.89
C PRO A 217 4.45 -26.12 6.85
N ALA A 218 4.65 -24.81 6.81
CA ALA A 218 5.73 -24.21 6.05
C ALA A 218 7.02 -24.25 6.87
N ILE A 219 8.12 -24.59 6.20
CA ILE A 219 9.48 -24.59 6.76
C ILE A 219 10.38 -23.71 5.92
N GLU A 220 11.63 -23.49 6.35
CA GLU A 220 12.64 -22.80 5.58
C GLU A 220 12.81 -23.45 4.18
N TYR A 221 13.09 -22.63 3.18
CA TYR A 221 13.18 -23.08 1.80
C TYR A 221 14.34 -24.06 1.61
N ASP A 222 14.01 -25.26 1.15
CA ASP A 222 14.95 -26.37 0.90
C ASP A 222 15.81 -26.22 -0.37
N GLN A 223 15.69 -25.09 -1.08
CA GLN A 223 16.33 -24.76 -2.36
C GLN A 223 15.85 -25.59 -3.57
N GLU A 224 14.84 -26.44 -3.39
CA GLU A 224 14.30 -27.29 -4.45
C GLU A 224 12.84 -26.99 -4.78
N THR A 225 11.96 -27.08 -3.78
CA THR A 225 10.51 -27.02 -4.02
C THR A 225 9.86 -25.90 -3.20
N ARG A 226 9.35 -24.90 -3.89
CA ARG A 226 8.61 -23.79 -3.27
C ARG A 226 7.20 -24.24 -2.90
N TYR A 227 6.78 -23.95 -1.67
CA TYR A 227 5.43 -24.18 -1.17
C TYR A 227 4.62 -22.90 -1.26
N LEU A 228 3.66 -22.82 -2.20
CA LEU A 228 2.84 -21.64 -2.43
C LEU A 228 1.70 -21.53 -1.43
N ARG A 229 1.67 -20.41 -0.72
CA ARG A 229 0.60 -19.99 0.19
C ARG A 229 -0.15 -18.79 -0.38
N ILE A 230 -1.33 -18.45 0.17
CA ILE A 230 -2.08 -17.26 -0.23
C ILE A 230 -1.23 -15.99 -0.06
N THR A 231 -0.46 -15.90 1.03
CA THR A 231 0.43 -14.78 1.35
C THR A 231 1.59 -14.59 0.38
N ASP A 232 1.90 -15.61 -0.41
CA ASP A 232 2.99 -15.55 -1.39
C ASP A 232 2.56 -14.96 -2.73
N ILE A 233 1.24 -14.83 -2.96
CA ILE A 233 0.64 -14.31 -4.20
C ILE A 233 0.37 -12.81 -4.02
N GLY A 234 1.07 -11.98 -4.78
CA GLY A 234 0.88 -10.53 -4.81
C GLY A 234 -0.39 -10.10 -5.55
N GLU A 235 -0.68 -8.80 -5.49
CA GLU A 235 -1.91 -8.22 -6.06
C GLU A 235 -2.00 -8.36 -7.59
N LEU A 236 -0.86 -8.36 -8.28
CA LEU A 236 -0.77 -8.47 -9.73
C LEU A 236 -0.37 -9.90 -10.17
N GLY A 237 -0.56 -10.91 -9.29
CA GLY A 237 -0.29 -12.32 -9.58
C GLY A 237 1.19 -12.68 -9.67
N GLU A 238 2.07 -11.81 -9.17
CA GLU A 238 3.48 -12.12 -8.94
C GLU A 238 3.65 -12.89 -7.64
N LEU A 239 4.71 -13.68 -7.56
CA LEU A 239 5.11 -14.30 -6.31
C LEU A 239 6.11 -13.40 -5.57
N ASN A 240 5.98 -13.30 -4.25
CA ASN A 240 6.94 -12.58 -3.42
C ASN A 240 8.34 -13.22 -3.51
N LEU A 241 9.37 -12.51 -3.05
CA LEU A 241 10.76 -12.97 -3.11
C LEU A 241 11.08 -14.02 -2.04
N GLU A 242 10.37 -13.98 -0.91
CA GLU A 242 10.52 -14.94 0.17
C GLU A 242 9.96 -16.29 -0.27
N LYS A 243 10.77 -17.32 -0.13
CA LYS A 243 10.40 -18.70 -0.47
C LYS A 243 10.36 -19.54 0.80
N VAL A 244 9.41 -20.44 0.84
CA VAL A 244 9.30 -21.48 1.89
C VAL A 244 9.07 -22.84 1.23
N SER A 245 9.32 -23.91 1.96
CA SER A 245 9.00 -25.28 1.54
C SER A 245 7.92 -25.89 2.43
N ALA A 246 7.24 -26.92 1.96
CA ALA A 246 6.36 -27.73 2.79
C ALA A 246 7.19 -28.72 3.61
N GLU A 247 6.88 -28.91 4.90
CA GLU A 247 7.54 -29.92 5.72
C GLU A 247 7.42 -31.32 5.11
N LYS A 248 6.28 -31.62 4.47
CA LYS A 248 6.03 -32.88 3.78
C LYS A 248 5.81 -32.62 2.29
N HIS A 249 6.70 -33.16 1.48
CA HIS A 249 6.60 -33.14 0.03
C HIS A 249 5.85 -34.36 -0.50
N GLU A 250 4.82 -34.09 -1.31
CA GLU A 250 4.12 -35.15 -2.05
C GLU A 250 3.93 -34.66 -3.49
N ASP A 251 4.37 -35.46 -4.47
CA ASP A 251 4.34 -35.13 -5.90
C ASP A 251 2.95 -34.85 -6.45
N LYS A 252 1.89 -35.33 -5.79
CA LYS A 252 0.50 -35.09 -6.18
C LYS A 252 0.10 -33.60 -6.09
N TYR A 253 0.85 -32.79 -5.30
CA TYR A 253 0.63 -31.36 -5.13
C TYR A 253 1.52 -30.48 -6.03
N LEU A 254 2.39 -31.11 -6.84
CA LEU A 254 3.20 -30.37 -7.80
C LEU A 254 2.32 -29.66 -8.82
N LEU A 255 2.73 -28.43 -9.13
CA LEU A 255 2.11 -27.62 -10.17
C LEU A 255 2.78 -27.89 -11.52
N LYS A 256 1.97 -27.82 -12.58
CA LYS A 256 2.37 -27.95 -13.96
C LYS A 256 1.83 -26.79 -14.77
N TYR A 257 2.39 -26.56 -15.93
CA TYR A 257 1.85 -25.59 -16.88
C TYR A 257 0.37 -25.88 -17.17
N GLY A 258 -0.46 -24.84 -17.14
CA GLY A 258 -1.92 -24.99 -17.22
C GLY A 258 -2.62 -25.14 -15.86
N ASP A 259 -1.90 -25.29 -14.76
CA ASP A 259 -2.52 -25.30 -13.42
C ASP A 259 -2.85 -23.87 -12.95
N PHE A 260 -4.08 -23.69 -12.48
CA PHE A 260 -4.65 -22.45 -11.99
C PHE A 260 -5.07 -22.61 -10.54
N LEU A 261 -4.67 -21.69 -9.68
CA LEU A 261 -4.97 -21.72 -8.25
C LEU A 261 -5.96 -20.63 -7.87
N LEU A 262 -6.95 -20.98 -7.05
CA LEU A 262 -7.88 -20.04 -6.40
C LEU A 262 -7.82 -20.22 -4.88
N ALA A 263 -7.63 -19.13 -4.16
CA ALA A 263 -7.71 -19.12 -2.71
C ALA A 263 -9.17 -19.34 -2.27
N ARG A 264 -9.37 -20.25 -1.29
CA ARG A 264 -10.69 -20.57 -0.75
C ARG A 264 -11.10 -19.72 0.45
N SER A 265 -10.13 -19.22 1.22
CA SER A 265 -10.32 -18.52 2.50
C SER A 265 -9.25 -17.45 2.69
N ALA A 266 -9.36 -16.65 3.75
CA ALA A 266 -8.53 -15.48 4.07
C ALA A 266 -8.68 -14.35 3.05
N ASP A 267 -8.42 -14.61 1.77
CA ASP A 267 -8.67 -13.71 0.63
C ASP A 267 -9.29 -14.54 -0.52
N PRO A 268 -10.58 -14.94 -0.39
CA PRO A 268 -11.22 -15.81 -1.35
C PRO A 268 -11.20 -15.22 -2.76
N GLY A 269 -10.82 -16.05 -3.72
CA GLY A 269 -10.72 -15.66 -5.12
C GLY A 269 -9.37 -15.06 -5.52
N ARG A 270 -8.41 -14.89 -4.59
CA ARG A 270 -7.04 -14.58 -4.98
C ARG A 270 -6.52 -15.67 -5.90
N ALA A 271 -6.05 -15.27 -7.08
CA ALA A 271 -5.75 -16.17 -8.18
C ALA A 271 -4.27 -16.18 -8.51
N TYR A 272 -3.78 -17.32 -8.94
CA TYR A 272 -2.45 -17.50 -9.48
C TYR A 272 -2.49 -18.58 -10.56
N TYR A 273 -1.76 -18.41 -11.63
CA TYR A 273 -1.49 -19.46 -12.62
C TYR A 273 -0.01 -19.81 -12.61
N TYR A 274 0.28 -21.10 -12.69
CA TYR A 274 1.65 -21.58 -12.62
C TYR A 274 2.45 -21.18 -13.87
N LYS A 275 3.66 -20.67 -13.63
CA LYS A 275 4.63 -20.29 -14.64
C LYS A 275 5.91 -21.10 -14.43
N GLU A 276 6.47 -21.66 -15.47
CA GLU A 276 7.69 -22.48 -15.38
C GLU A 276 8.88 -21.72 -14.79
N ILE A 277 8.93 -20.38 -15.01
CA ILE A 277 9.96 -19.51 -14.43
C ILE A 277 9.93 -19.47 -12.89
N ASP A 278 8.80 -19.80 -12.26
CA ASP A 278 8.66 -19.83 -10.80
C ASP A 278 9.31 -21.09 -10.18
N GLY A 279 9.81 -22.01 -11.02
CA GLY A 279 10.48 -23.25 -10.63
C GLY A 279 9.53 -24.31 -10.08
N ARG A 280 10.07 -25.34 -9.48
CA ARG A 280 9.27 -26.43 -8.89
C ARG A 280 8.43 -25.92 -7.72
N CYS A 281 7.11 -26.04 -7.84
CA CYS A 281 6.16 -25.53 -6.85
C CYS A 281 5.15 -26.58 -6.42
N THR A 282 4.82 -26.62 -5.13
CA THR A 282 3.61 -27.23 -4.57
C THR A 282 2.69 -26.14 -4.01
N HIS A 283 1.46 -26.48 -3.63
CA HIS A 283 0.50 -25.51 -3.13
C HIS A 283 -0.18 -25.93 -1.83
N ALA A 284 -0.54 -24.95 -1.00
CA ALA A 284 -1.16 -25.14 0.32
C ALA A 284 -2.64 -25.54 0.21
N GLY A 285 -3.17 -26.19 1.23
CA GLY A 285 -4.55 -26.69 1.30
C GLY A 285 -5.63 -25.60 1.21
N TYR A 286 -5.26 -24.33 1.43
CA TYR A 286 -6.14 -23.18 1.22
C TYR A 286 -6.20 -22.68 -0.23
N LEU A 287 -5.41 -23.27 -1.13
CA LEU A 287 -5.43 -23.03 -2.57
C LEU A 287 -6.04 -24.23 -3.26
N ILE A 288 -7.06 -24.01 -4.09
CA ILE A 288 -7.69 -25.03 -4.90
C ILE A 288 -7.10 -24.98 -6.30
N LYS A 289 -6.56 -26.12 -6.76
CA LYS A 289 -5.99 -26.29 -8.09
C LYS A 289 -7.03 -26.71 -9.10
N PHE A 290 -7.07 -26.02 -10.24
CA PHE A 290 -7.82 -26.35 -11.44
C PHE A 290 -6.81 -26.59 -12.57
N SER A 291 -6.75 -27.79 -13.09
CA SER A 291 -5.89 -28.14 -14.25
C SER A 291 -6.64 -27.82 -15.52
N LEU A 292 -6.29 -26.73 -16.20
CA LEU A 292 -7.03 -26.19 -17.31
C LEU A 292 -6.82 -26.96 -18.62
N ASP A 293 -7.87 -27.09 -19.41
CA ASP A 293 -7.80 -27.54 -20.80
C ASP A 293 -7.38 -26.35 -21.69
N MET A 294 -6.09 -26.32 -22.02
CA MET A 294 -5.48 -25.24 -22.79
C MET A 294 -6.03 -25.10 -24.21
N THR A 295 -6.78 -26.09 -24.70
CA THR A 295 -7.49 -26.00 -26.00
C THR A 295 -8.78 -25.19 -25.90
N LYS A 296 -9.22 -24.83 -24.66
CA LYS A 296 -10.45 -24.09 -24.38
C LYS A 296 -10.17 -22.75 -23.73
N VAL A 297 -9.20 -22.69 -22.78
CA VAL A 297 -8.91 -21.48 -22.00
C VAL A 297 -7.44 -21.35 -21.67
N LEU A 298 -6.89 -20.15 -21.87
CA LEU A 298 -5.54 -19.80 -21.44
C LEU A 298 -5.55 -19.43 -19.94
N PRO A 299 -4.55 -19.87 -19.14
CA PRO A 299 -4.45 -19.49 -17.73
C PRO A 299 -4.39 -17.99 -17.50
N GLU A 300 -3.69 -17.26 -18.37
CA GLU A 300 -3.57 -15.80 -18.35
C GLU A 300 -4.93 -15.14 -18.57
N TYR A 301 -5.71 -15.61 -19.53
CA TYR A 301 -7.05 -15.11 -19.80
C TYR A 301 -7.96 -15.28 -18.59
N LEU A 302 -7.95 -16.47 -17.99
CA LEU A 302 -8.71 -16.76 -16.77
C LEU A 302 -8.25 -15.89 -15.61
N TYR A 303 -6.93 -15.67 -15.47
CA TYR A 303 -6.37 -14.77 -14.46
C TYR A 303 -6.91 -13.35 -14.63
N TYR A 304 -6.92 -12.81 -15.85
CA TYR A 304 -7.43 -11.45 -16.09
C TYR A 304 -8.93 -11.33 -15.83
N PHE A 305 -9.71 -12.38 -16.13
CA PHE A 305 -11.11 -12.42 -15.70
C PHE A 305 -11.25 -12.29 -14.17
N THR A 306 -10.41 -12.94 -13.39
CA THR A 306 -10.48 -12.83 -11.91
C THR A 306 -10.16 -11.42 -11.38
N GLN A 307 -9.56 -10.55 -12.19
CA GLN A 307 -9.30 -9.17 -11.82
C GLN A 307 -10.50 -8.24 -12.09
N THR A 308 -11.53 -8.71 -12.77
CA THR A 308 -12.73 -7.92 -13.11
C THR A 308 -13.62 -7.66 -11.88
N LYS A 309 -14.35 -6.54 -11.92
CA LYS A 309 -15.38 -6.24 -10.92
C LYS A 309 -16.48 -7.31 -10.88
N GLY A 310 -16.78 -7.94 -12.03
CA GLY A 310 -17.77 -9.02 -12.12
C GLY A 310 -17.39 -10.21 -11.25
N PHE A 311 -16.15 -10.69 -11.36
CA PHE A 311 -15.63 -11.77 -10.50
C PHE A 311 -15.60 -11.36 -9.01
N LYS A 312 -15.11 -10.18 -8.69
CA LYS A 312 -15.06 -9.68 -7.30
C LYS A 312 -16.46 -9.60 -6.67
N ASN A 313 -17.46 -9.17 -7.44
CA ASN A 313 -18.85 -9.16 -6.99
C ASN A 313 -19.37 -10.59 -6.75
N TRP A 314 -19.04 -11.53 -7.64
CA TRP A 314 -19.42 -12.95 -7.49
C TRP A 314 -18.79 -13.53 -6.21
N ILE A 315 -17.51 -13.28 -5.93
CA ILE A 315 -16.85 -13.67 -4.67
C ILE A 315 -17.62 -13.10 -3.46
N THR A 316 -17.93 -11.80 -3.47
CA THR A 316 -18.63 -11.14 -2.36
C THR A 316 -20.03 -11.73 -2.13
N GLN A 317 -20.76 -12.05 -3.19
CA GLN A 317 -22.09 -12.66 -3.08
C GLN A 317 -22.02 -14.10 -2.55
N THR A 318 -21.06 -14.89 -3.03
CA THR A 318 -20.90 -16.28 -2.65
C THR A 318 -20.43 -16.40 -1.19
N THR A 319 -19.57 -15.51 -0.70
CA THR A 319 -19.08 -15.51 0.68
C THR A 319 -20.11 -15.03 1.71
N ARG A 320 -21.11 -14.23 1.33
CA ARG A 320 -22.17 -13.74 2.26
C ARG A 320 -23.14 -14.83 2.74
N THR A 321 -23.15 -15.97 2.11
CA THR A 321 -24.07 -17.08 2.44
C THR A 321 -23.57 -18.00 3.57
N GLY A 322 -22.36 -17.75 4.13
CA GLY A 322 -21.76 -18.59 5.17
C GLY A 322 -21.17 -17.79 6.35
N THR A 323 -21.08 -18.46 7.51
CA THR A 323 -20.50 -17.92 8.76
C THR A 323 -18.98 -17.70 8.71
N LEU A 324 -18.30 -18.26 7.74
CA LEU A 324 -16.86 -18.08 7.45
C LEU A 324 -16.71 -17.75 5.97
N SER A 325 -15.96 -16.70 5.63
CA SER A 325 -15.62 -16.33 4.24
C SER A 325 -14.79 -17.43 3.58
N ASN A 326 -15.45 -18.46 3.08
CA ASN A 326 -14.81 -19.63 2.49
C ASN A 326 -15.61 -20.10 1.28
N ILE A 327 -14.96 -20.29 0.14
CA ILE A 327 -15.55 -20.82 -1.11
C ILE A 327 -14.93 -22.19 -1.37
N ASN A 328 -15.76 -23.21 -1.53
CA ASN A 328 -15.30 -24.56 -1.78
C ASN A 328 -15.09 -24.84 -3.28
N SER A 329 -14.51 -25.99 -3.60
CA SER A 329 -14.21 -26.38 -4.97
C SER A 329 -15.44 -26.53 -5.85
N GLN A 330 -16.59 -26.94 -5.29
CA GLN A 330 -17.85 -27.11 -6.04
C GLN A 330 -18.46 -25.73 -6.40
N GLU A 331 -18.37 -24.77 -5.49
CA GLU A 331 -18.83 -23.38 -5.74
C GLU A 331 -17.99 -22.74 -6.84
N PHE A 332 -16.66 -22.80 -6.75
CA PHE A 332 -15.80 -22.33 -7.86
C PHE A 332 -16.04 -23.07 -9.17
N SER A 333 -16.31 -24.37 -9.12
CA SER A 333 -16.61 -25.17 -10.32
C SER A 333 -17.82 -24.65 -11.10
N ARG A 334 -18.77 -24.00 -10.43
CA ARG A 334 -19.99 -23.42 -11.02
C ARG A 334 -19.81 -21.99 -11.51
N LEU A 335 -18.65 -21.37 -11.26
CA LEU A 335 -18.34 -20.01 -11.70
C LEU A 335 -18.47 -19.96 -13.23
N LEU A 336 -19.26 -19.00 -13.71
CA LEU A 336 -19.44 -18.74 -15.13
C LEU A 336 -18.31 -17.84 -15.64
N ILE A 337 -17.56 -18.35 -16.60
CA ILE A 337 -16.45 -17.67 -17.24
C ILE A 337 -16.90 -17.16 -18.60
N PRO A 338 -16.86 -15.86 -18.90
CA PRO A 338 -17.02 -15.37 -20.26
C PRO A 338 -15.91 -15.96 -21.13
N ILE A 339 -16.29 -16.60 -22.25
CA ILE A 339 -15.34 -17.33 -23.10
C ILE A 339 -15.39 -16.84 -24.54
N THR A 340 -14.27 -16.92 -25.22
CA THR A 340 -14.12 -16.66 -26.65
C THR A 340 -13.14 -17.68 -27.25
N SER A 341 -12.92 -17.64 -28.58
CA SER A 341 -11.94 -18.56 -29.19
C SER A 341 -10.54 -18.36 -28.62
N VAL A 342 -9.71 -19.40 -28.64
CA VAL A 342 -8.34 -19.36 -28.10
C VAL A 342 -7.49 -18.31 -28.82
N GLU A 343 -7.66 -18.14 -30.12
CA GLU A 343 -7.00 -17.12 -30.92
C GLU A 343 -7.31 -15.71 -30.36
N LYS A 344 -8.58 -15.46 -30.06
CA LYS A 344 -9.01 -14.18 -29.48
C LYS A 344 -8.54 -14.00 -28.05
N GLN A 345 -8.44 -15.09 -27.28
CA GLN A 345 -7.85 -15.06 -25.95
C GLN A 345 -6.37 -14.67 -26.01
N ILE A 346 -5.60 -15.16 -27.00
CA ILE A 346 -4.19 -14.78 -27.19
C ILE A 346 -4.06 -13.27 -27.41
N GLU A 347 -4.85 -12.69 -28.33
CA GLU A 347 -4.84 -11.24 -28.59
C GLU A 347 -5.13 -10.44 -27.30
N ILE A 348 -6.16 -10.85 -26.54
CA ILE A 348 -6.54 -10.22 -25.27
C ILE A 348 -5.40 -10.34 -24.24
N VAL A 349 -4.79 -11.51 -24.13
CA VAL A 349 -3.69 -11.76 -23.20
C VAL A 349 -2.49 -10.88 -23.54
N GLU A 350 -2.12 -10.73 -24.80
CA GLU A 350 -1.03 -9.87 -25.24
C GLU A 350 -1.29 -8.40 -24.88
N GLU A 351 -2.48 -7.89 -25.20
CA GLU A 351 -2.89 -6.51 -24.87
C GLU A 351 -2.82 -6.24 -23.37
N ILE A 352 -3.47 -7.07 -22.57
CA ILE A 352 -3.56 -6.88 -21.11
C ILE A 352 -2.22 -7.11 -20.42
N THR A 353 -1.40 -8.06 -20.89
CA THR A 353 -0.04 -8.28 -20.38
C THR A 353 0.82 -7.02 -20.54
N GLY A 354 0.69 -6.34 -21.69
CA GLY A 354 1.37 -5.06 -21.93
C GLY A 354 1.00 -4.01 -20.89
N LEU A 355 -0.29 -3.85 -20.60
CA LEU A 355 -0.78 -2.91 -19.58
C LEU A 355 -0.29 -3.29 -18.17
N TYR A 356 -0.36 -4.57 -17.80
CA TYR A 356 0.19 -5.03 -16.50
C TYR A 356 1.69 -4.78 -16.36
N SER A 357 2.47 -5.01 -17.42
CA SER A 357 3.91 -4.75 -17.43
C SER A 357 4.22 -3.27 -17.18
N GLN A 358 3.49 -2.37 -17.82
CA GLN A 358 3.62 -0.93 -17.61
C GLN A 358 3.25 -0.53 -16.18
N LEU A 359 2.14 -1.04 -15.65
CA LEU A 359 1.73 -0.76 -14.26
C LEU A 359 2.76 -1.26 -13.24
N ARG A 360 3.34 -2.45 -13.46
CA ARG A 360 4.44 -2.97 -12.62
C ARG A 360 5.66 -2.05 -12.65
N THR A 361 6.03 -1.55 -13.81
CA THR A 361 7.15 -0.62 -13.97
C THR A 361 6.90 0.69 -13.21
N ILE A 362 5.68 1.26 -13.32
CA ILE A 362 5.29 2.47 -12.59
C ILE A 362 5.35 2.22 -11.08
N LYS A 363 4.74 1.14 -10.58
CA LYS A 363 4.76 0.79 -9.15
C LYS A 363 6.18 0.53 -8.63
N SER A 364 7.05 -0.09 -9.43
CA SER A 364 8.44 -0.32 -9.05
C SER A 364 9.24 0.99 -8.93
N LYS A 365 9.02 1.94 -9.85
CA LYS A 365 9.61 3.28 -9.75
C LYS A 365 9.14 4.01 -8.51
N LEU A 366 7.83 4.07 -8.26
CA LEU A 366 7.24 4.69 -7.08
C LEU A 366 7.86 4.12 -5.79
N ASN A 367 7.95 2.80 -5.66
CA ASN A 367 8.56 2.17 -4.49
C ASN A 367 10.04 2.54 -4.32
N SER A 368 10.78 2.66 -5.43
CA SER A 368 12.17 3.10 -5.41
C SER A 368 12.31 4.56 -4.98
N SER A 369 11.45 5.45 -5.48
CA SER A 369 11.42 6.88 -5.13
C SER A 369 11.07 7.07 -3.64
N LEU A 370 10.05 6.35 -3.13
CA LEU A 370 9.68 6.35 -1.71
C LEU A 370 10.82 5.87 -0.81
N SER A 371 11.49 4.77 -1.20
CA SER A 371 12.63 4.23 -0.44
C SER A 371 13.81 5.20 -0.42
N LEU A 372 14.09 5.86 -1.55
CA LEU A 372 15.16 6.83 -1.67
C LEU A 372 14.87 8.07 -0.82
N GLN A 373 13.65 8.64 -0.89
CA GLN A 373 13.24 9.78 -0.06
C GLN A 373 13.37 9.44 1.43
N LYS A 374 12.86 8.30 1.86
CA LYS A 374 12.96 7.84 3.25
C LYS A 374 14.41 7.66 3.69
N SER A 375 15.26 7.09 2.83
CA SER A 375 16.70 6.95 3.11
C SER A 375 17.38 8.30 3.27
N LEU A 376 17.07 9.25 2.38
CA LEU A 376 17.64 10.60 2.43
C LEU A 376 17.20 11.36 3.68
N ILE A 377 15.90 11.32 4.03
CA ILE A 377 15.38 11.91 5.27
C ILE A 377 16.17 11.38 6.48
N ASN A 378 16.35 10.07 6.59
CA ASN A 378 17.08 9.46 7.71
C ASN A 378 18.59 9.68 7.68
N GLN A 379 19.17 10.10 6.57
CA GLN A 379 20.58 10.52 6.51
C GLN A 379 20.76 11.98 6.93
N VAL A 380 19.76 12.82 6.63
CA VAL A 380 19.75 14.23 7.02
C VAL A 380 19.50 14.34 8.53
N PHE A 381 18.48 13.68 9.00
CA PHE A 381 17.99 13.74 10.38
C PHE A 381 18.28 12.44 11.16
#